data_778ce7883205134b191bf5282a8889e1
#
_entry.id   778ce7883205134b191bf5282a8889e1
#
_cell.length_a   1.000
_cell.length_b   1.000
_cell.length_c   1.000
_cell.angle_alpha   90.00
_cell.angle_beta   90.00
_cell.angle_gamma   90.00
#
_symmetry.space_group_name_H-M   'P 1'
#
loop_
_entity.id
_entity.type
_entity.pdbx_description
1 polymer ?
#
loop_
_entity_poly.entity_id
_entity_poly.type
_entity_poly.pdbx_seq_one_letter_code
_entity_poly.pdbx_strand_id
1 'polypeptide(L)'
;MKKSLLLTFFSFAAASTLMAQVNVTTSILPTKFFVEKIAGDGAKISTMVVDGANPHTYEPRPAQMKELENSEIYFGVGGTEFDNVWVEKFKKQYPKIKFVDTASGIEKMKNHDHDEDHDEHDKHDHDKHEHGDHADHDHDKHDHHAKHHEHGDHDEHCHCHHHGEFDPHVWMDPVLAKTQAQNILNALKEKYPADAAKFDENFAKFVKELDELDAYAKEKLGALSGGKFLIYHPALGYFAHRYNLEELSVEIEGKEPKPAELKELIDTAKEEKIKTIFIAKGFPTKAAQTIAKETGANVVKIDILSEQWDKSMREIIDEIAKSMK
;
A
#
# COMPACT_ATOMS: atom_id res chain seq x y z
N MET A 1 51.27 68.69 6.30
CA MET A 1 50.97 67.58 5.43
C MET A 1 49.98 66.63 6.20
N LYS A 2 48.69 66.76 5.92
CA LYS A 2 47.64 65.91 6.58
C LYS A 2 47.31 64.78 5.62
N LYS A 3 47.59 63.51 6.02
CA LYS A 3 47.24 62.30 5.25
C LYS A 3 45.79 61.88 5.65
N SER A 4 44.84 62.04 4.70
CA SER A 4 43.50 61.53 4.82
C SER A 4 43.54 60.03 4.51
N LEU A 5 43.11 59.22 5.48
CA LEU A 5 42.90 57.79 5.37
C LEU A 5 41.45 57.54 4.94
N LEU A 6 41.25 57.18 3.67
CA LEU A 6 39.93 56.74 3.17
C LEU A 6 39.71 55.29 3.64
N LEU A 7 38.74 55.09 4.59
CA LEU A 7 38.20 53.79 4.94
C LEU A 7 37.08 53.46 3.94
N THR A 8 37.32 52.49 3.04
CA THR A 8 36.32 51.88 2.18
C THR A 8 35.57 50.84 2.98
N PHE A 9 34.33 51.11 3.37
CA PHE A 9 33.39 50.11 3.92
C PHE A 9 32.91 49.21 2.77
N PHE A 10 33.36 47.98 2.78
CA PHE A 10 32.80 46.92 1.92
C PHE A 10 31.53 46.41 2.61
N SER A 11 30.34 46.87 2.20
CA SER A 11 29.06 46.31 2.60
C SER A 11 28.89 44.95 1.94
N PHE A 12 29.06 43.91 2.74
CA PHE A 12 28.68 42.54 2.35
C PHE A 12 27.14 42.46 2.44
N ALA A 13 26.46 42.65 1.31
CA ALA A 13 25.03 42.38 1.20
C ALA A 13 24.83 40.85 1.26
N ALA A 14 24.46 40.32 2.41
CA ALA A 14 23.98 38.97 2.51
C ALA A 14 22.69 38.89 1.70
N ALA A 15 22.77 38.37 0.48
CA ALA A 15 21.60 37.99 -0.29
C ALA A 15 20.95 36.80 0.44
N SER A 16 19.91 37.07 1.24
CA SER A 16 19.00 36.06 1.73
C SER A 16 18.32 35.46 0.51
N THR A 17 18.82 34.33 0.02
CA THR A 17 18.12 33.53 -0.97
C THR A 17 16.81 33.11 -0.33
N LEU A 18 15.72 33.68 -0.82
CA LEU A 18 14.37 33.22 -0.44
C LEU A 18 14.25 31.80 -0.98
N MET A 19 14.43 30.82 -0.11
CA MET A 19 14.26 29.40 -0.46
C MET A 19 12.82 29.18 -0.89
N ALA A 20 12.61 28.57 -2.05
CA ALA A 20 11.28 28.22 -2.49
C ALA A 20 10.71 27.18 -1.49
N GLN A 21 9.54 27.48 -0.94
CA GLN A 21 8.88 26.55 -0.03
C GLN A 21 8.43 25.33 -0.83
N VAL A 22 8.99 24.15 -0.50
CA VAL A 22 8.53 22.87 -1.06
C VAL A 22 7.06 22.70 -0.65
N ASN A 23 6.16 22.55 -1.65
CA ASN A 23 4.73 22.36 -1.43
C ASN A 23 4.25 21.14 -2.22
N VAL A 24 4.00 20.05 -1.53
CA VAL A 24 3.70 18.74 -2.14
C VAL A 24 2.56 18.03 -1.44
N THR A 25 1.94 17.10 -2.16
CA THR A 25 0.94 16.17 -1.60
C THR A 25 1.41 14.74 -1.78
N THR A 26 1.14 13.90 -0.79
CA THR A 26 1.44 12.45 -0.81
C THR A 26 0.16 11.64 -0.74
N SER A 27 0.15 10.41 -1.27
CA SER A 27 -0.99 9.51 -1.16
C SER A 27 -1.18 9.00 0.26
N ILE A 28 -0.10 8.55 0.91
CA ILE A 28 -0.10 7.91 2.22
C ILE A 28 0.94 8.53 3.17
N LEU A 29 0.77 8.31 4.48
CA LEU A 29 1.64 8.86 5.52
C LEU A 29 3.09 8.35 5.49
N PRO A 30 3.39 7.07 5.17
CA PRO A 30 4.77 6.62 4.95
C PRO A 30 5.50 7.45 3.88
N THR A 31 4.84 7.75 2.77
CA THR A 31 5.42 8.59 1.71
C THR A 31 5.66 10.03 2.22
N LYS A 32 4.75 10.57 3.06
CA LYS A 32 4.97 11.86 3.72
C LYS A 32 6.24 11.84 4.55
N PHE A 33 6.43 10.82 5.39
CA PHE A 33 7.64 10.64 6.18
C PHE A 33 8.90 10.64 5.31
N PHE A 34 8.91 9.93 4.18
CA PHE A 34 10.07 9.89 3.27
C PHE A 34 10.34 11.27 2.66
N VAL A 35 9.30 11.99 2.25
CA VAL A 35 9.44 13.36 1.74
C VAL A 35 9.99 14.30 2.81
N GLU A 36 9.50 14.22 4.06
CA GLU A 36 10.01 15.02 5.20
C GLU A 36 11.49 14.76 5.44
N LYS A 37 11.92 13.50 5.42
CA LYS A 37 13.33 13.13 5.58
C LYS A 37 14.24 13.76 4.50
N ILE A 38 13.77 13.92 3.28
CA ILE A 38 14.55 14.43 2.15
C ILE A 38 14.42 15.95 2.01
N ALA A 39 13.21 16.48 2.03
CA ALA A 39 12.97 17.92 1.88
C ALA A 39 13.42 18.70 3.11
N GLY A 40 13.33 18.09 4.32
CA GLY A 40 13.69 18.72 5.58
C GLY A 40 12.67 19.75 6.06
N ASP A 41 13.06 20.48 7.10
CA ASP A 41 12.23 21.48 7.76
C ASP A 41 11.78 22.58 6.78
N GLY A 42 10.51 22.98 6.91
CA GLY A 42 9.92 24.06 6.10
C GLY A 42 9.20 23.58 4.84
N ALA A 43 9.25 22.27 4.51
CA ALA A 43 8.38 21.72 3.47
C ALA A 43 6.92 21.71 3.94
N LYS A 44 6.01 22.16 3.08
CA LYS A 44 4.57 22.00 3.29
C LYS A 44 4.13 20.71 2.61
N ILE A 45 3.77 19.71 3.39
CA ILE A 45 3.39 18.40 2.90
C ILE A 45 1.98 18.07 3.38
N SER A 46 1.06 17.87 2.43
CA SER A 46 -0.28 17.36 2.70
C SER A 46 -0.36 15.88 2.33
N THR A 47 -1.34 15.17 2.91
CA THR A 47 -1.52 13.74 2.64
C THR A 47 -2.99 13.45 2.37
N MET A 48 -3.24 12.55 1.40
CA MET A 48 -4.60 12.15 1.05
C MET A 48 -5.18 11.19 2.06
N VAL A 49 -4.60 10.00 2.21
CA VAL A 49 -5.09 9.00 3.17
C VAL A 49 -4.61 9.39 4.57
N VAL A 50 -5.56 9.79 5.41
CA VAL A 50 -5.28 10.28 6.77
C VAL A 50 -5.07 9.14 7.75
N ASP A 51 -4.50 9.44 8.92
CA ASP A 51 -4.26 8.48 9.99
C ASP A 51 -5.52 7.68 10.35
N GLY A 52 -5.37 6.35 10.45
CA GLY A 52 -6.43 5.40 10.77
C GLY A 52 -7.46 5.15 9.68
N ALA A 53 -7.31 5.76 8.50
CA ALA A 53 -8.17 5.50 7.36
C ALA A 53 -7.70 4.25 6.60
N ASN A 54 -8.66 3.54 5.99
CA ASN A 54 -8.38 2.42 5.11
C ASN A 54 -8.17 2.95 3.67
N PRO A 55 -6.99 2.77 3.04
CA PRO A 55 -6.72 3.26 1.69
C PRO A 55 -7.60 2.61 0.61
N HIS A 56 -8.15 1.43 0.85
CA HIS A 56 -9.01 0.72 -0.10
C HIS A 56 -10.37 1.40 -0.29
N THR A 57 -10.84 2.12 0.73
CA THR A 57 -12.19 2.74 0.72
C THR A 57 -12.15 4.25 0.93
N TYR A 58 -10.95 4.84 0.98
CA TYR A 58 -10.83 6.26 1.29
C TYR A 58 -11.19 7.15 0.10
N GLU A 59 -12.02 8.15 0.38
CA GLU A 59 -12.36 9.21 -0.56
C GLU A 59 -11.78 10.57 -0.12
N PRO A 60 -11.14 11.33 -1.03
CA PRO A 60 -10.58 12.63 -0.70
C PRO A 60 -11.67 13.63 -0.28
N ARG A 61 -11.39 14.36 0.79
CA ARG A 61 -12.27 15.43 1.29
C ARG A 61 -12.06 16.73 0.50
N PRO A 62 -13.05 17.62 0.41
CA PRO A 62 -12.92 18.89 -0.30
C PRO A 62 -11.72 19.75 0.17
N ALA A 63 -11.39 19.72 1.45
CA ALA A 63 -10.23 20.44 1.98
C ALA A 63 -8.90 19.87 1.42
N GLN A 64 -8.79 18.56 1.28
CA GLN A 64 -7.60 17.91 0.71
C GLN A 64 -7.46 18.19 -0.80
N MET A 65 -8.59 18.26 -1.53
CA MET A 65 -8.57 18.67 -2.94
C MET A 65 -8.05 20.10 -3.11
N LYS A 66 -8.38 21.00 -2.16
CA LYS A 66 -7.85 22.37 -2.16
C LYS A 66 -6.34 22.41 -1.83
N GLU A 67 -5.86 21.55 -0.91
CA GLU A 67 -4.43 21.43 -0.64
C GLU A 67 -3.69 20.84 -1.86
N LEU A 68 -4.26 19.85 -2.52
CA LEU A 68 -3.71 19.28 -3.76
C LEU A 68 -3.58 20.34 -4.86
N GLU A 69 -4.61 21.15 -5.08
CA GLU A 69 -4.60 22.23 -6.09
C GLU A 69 -3.40 23.18 -5.92
N ASN A 70 -2.95 23.41 -4.68
CA ASN A 70 -1.80 24.25 -4.37
C ASN A 70 -0.47 23.52 -4.40
N SER A 71 -0.45 22.21 -4.62
CA SER A 71 0.76 21.41 -4.62
C SER A 71 1.47 21.47 -5.98
N GLU A 72 2.79 21.37 -5.95
CA GLU A 72 3.62 21.34 -7.16
C GLU A 72 3.98 19.93 -7.59
N ILE A 73 4.02 18.99 -6.63
CA ILE A 73 4.26 17.57 -6.87
C ILE A 73 3.25 16.75 -6.07
N TYR A 74 2.74 15.69 -6.67
CA TYR A 74 2.03 14.61 -6.01
C TYR A 74 2.91 13.37 -6.01
N PHE A 75 3.17 12.80 -4.83
CA PHE A 75 3.89 11.55 -4.66
C PHE A 75 2.91 10.44 -4.31
N GLY A 76 2.69 9.53 -5.26
CA GLY A 76 1.89 8.32 -5.08
C GLY A 76 2.76 7.08 -4.87
N VAL A 77 2.13 5.99 -4.45
CA VAL A 77 2.71 4.65 -4.47
C VAL A 77 1.89 3.83 -5.46
N GLY A 78 2.38 3.70 -6.68
CA GLY A 78 1.64 3.05 -7.76
C GLY A 78 1.22 1.62 -7.41
N GLY A 79 -0.08 1.34 -7.58
CA GLY A 79 -0.67 0.04 -7.29
C GLY A 79 -1.54 0.02 -6.03
N THR A 80 -1.50 1.03 -5.15
CA THR A 80 -2.51 1.16 -4.10
C THR A 80 -3.87 1.45 -4.72
N GLU A 81 -4.96 0.91 -4.15
CA GLU A 81 -6.30 1.16 -4.69
C GLU A 81 -6.65 2.63 -4.68
N PHE A 82 -6.21 3.37 -3.65
CA PHE A 82 -6.38 4.81 -3.62
C PHE A 82 -5.78 5.46 -4.87
N ASP A 83 -4.52 5.19 -5.19
CA ASP A 83 -3.85 5.79 -6.34
C ASP A 83 -4.46 5.31 -7.67
N ASN A 84 -4.83 4.03 -7.77
CA ASN A 84 -5.50 3.47 -8.96
C ASN A 84 -6.82 4.19 -9.28
N VAL A 85 -7.60 4.52 -8.25
CA VAL A 85 -8.90 5.19 -8.40
C VAL A 85 -8.75 6.69 -8.67
N TRP A 86 -7.79 7.35 -8.00
CA TRP A 86 -7.79 8.81 -7.91
C TRP A 86 -6.73 9.51 -8.75
N VAL A 87 -5.56 8.91 -8.99
CA VAL A 87 -4.44 9.61 -9.66
C VAL A 87 -4.81 10.10 -11.05
N GLU A 88 -5.48 9.29 -11.86
CA GLU A 88 -5.89 9.71 -13.20
C GLU A 88 -6.96 10.82 -13.18
N LYS A 89 -7.82 10.84 -12.18
CA LYS A 89 -8.79 11.94 -11.97
C LYS A 89 -8.05 13.22 -11.58
N PHE A 90 -7.06 13.12 -10.68
CA PHE A 90 -6.24 14.26 -10.25
C PHE A 90 -5.43 14.83 -11.41
N LYS A 91 -4.78 14.00 -12.22
CA LYS A 91 -4.03 14.44 -13.43
C LYS A 91 -4.91 15.23 -14.40
N LYS A 92 -6.15 14.78 -14.62
CA LYS A 92 -7.11 15.48 -15.48
C LYS A 92 -7.53 16.82 -14.87
N GLN A 93 -7.77 16.88 -13.57
CA GLN A 93 -8.25 18.08 -12.89
C GLN A 93 -7.11 19.10 -12.63
N TYR A 94 -5.90 18.62 -12.36
CA TYR A 94 -4.75 19.45 -11.97
C TYR A 94 -3.52 19.18 -12.86
N PRO A 95 -3.57 19.50 -14.18
CA PRO A 95 -2.53 19.14 -15.14
C PRO A 95 -1.18 19.85 -14.92
N LYS A 96 -1.12 20.82 -14.01
CA LYS A 96 0.13 21.55 -13.65
C LYS A 96 0.93 20.82 -12.56
N ILE A 97 0.32 19.90 -11.85
CA ILE A 97 1.00 19.13 -10.80
C ILE A 97 1.84 18.04 -11.46
N LYS A 98 3.08 17.89 -11.00
CA LYS A 98 3.92 16.74 -11.38
C LYS A 98 3.50 15.52 -10.55
N PHE A 99 3.06 14.46 -11.21
CA PHE A 99 2.73 13.18 -10.56
C PHE A 99 3.92 12.23 -10.64
N VAL A 100 4.32 11.69 -9.49
CA VAL A 100 5.46 10.79 -9.33
C VAL A 100 5.01 9.51 -8.65
N ASP A 101 5.24 8.38 -9.30
CA ASP A 101 5.13 7.07 -8.68
C ASP A 101 6.44 6.77 -7.95
N THR A 102 6.40 6.78 -6.61
CA THR A 102 7.58 6.51 -5.78
C THR A 102 8.05 5.07 -5.88
N ALA A 103 7.18 4.13 -6.27
CA ALA A 103 7.51 2.72 -6.48
C ALA A 103 8.11 2.42 -7.87
N SER A 104 8.28 3.43 -8.71
CA SER A 104 8.86 3.24 -10.06
C SER A 104 10.23 2.57 -9.99
N GLY A 105 10.43 1.53 -10.81
CA GLY A 105 11.66 0.73 -10.85
C GLY A 105 11.78 -0.36 -9.78
N ILE A 106 10.77 -0.53 -8.92
CA ILE A 106 10.67 -1.68 -8.01
C ILE A 106 9.99 -2.83 -8.75
N GLU A 107 10.61 -4.01 -8.72
CA GLU A 107 9.98 -5.25 -9.16
C GLU A 107 8.85 -5.61 -8.19
N LYS A 108 7.63 -5.66 -8.72
CA LYS A 108 6.44 -5.91 -7.90
C LYS A 108 6.20 -7.40 -7.74
N MET A 109 5.93 -7.81 -6.50
CA MET A 109 5.48 -9.16 -6.18
C MET A 109 4.02 -9.31 -6.61
N LYS A 110 3.65 -10.48 -7.14
CA LYS A 110 2.25 -10.81 -7.36
C LYS A 110 1.55 -10.97 -6.02
N ASN A 111 0.29 -10.57 -5.96
CA ASN A 111 -0.55 -10.96 -4.84
C ASN A 111 -0.62 -12.48 -4.79
N HIS A 112 -0.54 -13.07 -3.61
CA HIS A 112 -0.78 -14.49 -3.41
C HIS A 112 -2.27 -14.74 -3.64
N ASP A 113 -2.65 -14.95 -4.91
CA ASP A 113 -3.83 -15.72 -5.19
C ASP A 113 -3.50 -17.14 -4.73
N HIS A 114 -4.37 -17.74 -3.92
CA HIS A 114 -4.34 -19.18 -3.72
C HIS A 114 -4.60 -19.78 -5.10
N ASP A 115 -3.55 -20.02 -5.87
CA ASP A 115 -3.59 -20.96 -6.98
C ASP A 115 -3.95 -22.30 -6.34
N GLU A 116 -5.25 -22.58 -6.29
CA GLU A 116 -5.71 -23.95 -6.08
C GLU A 116 -5.11 -24.75 -7.24
N ASP A 117 -4.08 -25.54 -6.94
CA ASP A 117 -3.64 -26.66 -7.76
C ASP A 117 -4.79 -27.67 -7.87
N HIS A 118 -5.81 -27.33 -8.65
CA HIS A 118 -6.82 -28.24 -9.17
C HIS A 118 -6.43 -28.73 -10.57
N ASP A 119 -5.21 -29.19 -10.72
CA ASP A 119 -4.84 -30.07 -11.81
C ASP A 119 -4.70 -31.50 -11.28
N GLU A 120 -5.63 -32.32 -11.71
CA GLU A 120 -5.72 -33.77 -11.80
C GLU A 120 -6.87 -34.37 -10.99
N HIS A 121 -8.07 -34.36 -11.61
CA HIS A 121 -8.94 -35.56 -11.62
C HIS A 121 -10.12 -35.30 -12.54
N ASP A 122 -10.16 -36.01 -13.62
CA ASP A 122 -11.12 -36.95 -14.12
C ASP A 122 -11.23 -36.94 -15.63
N LYS A 123 -10.42 -37.83 -16.22
CA LYS A 123 -10.82 -38.44 -17.49
C LYS A 123 -11.94 -39.45 -17.18
N HIS A 124 -13.18 -39.01 -17.21
CA HIS A 124 -14.30 -39.94 -17.36
C HIS A 124 -14.62 -40.09 -18.83
N ASP A 125 -14.27 -41.32 -19.35
CA ASP A 125 -14.82 -41.87 -20.54
C ASP A 125 -16.35 -41.88 -20.48
N HIS A 126 -16.98 -41.15 -21.39
CA HIS A 126 -18.40 -41.31 -21.66
C HIS A 126 -18.54 -42.23 -22.89
N ASP A 127 -18.84 -43.49 -22.57
CA ASP A 127 -19.41 -44.46 -23.50
C ASP A 127 -20.68 -43.95 -24.15
N LYS A 128 -20.74 -44.19 -25.45
CA LYS A 128 -21.88 -43.95 -26.31
C LYS A 128 -23.08 -44.76 -25.88
N HIS A 129 -24.21 -44.10 -25.65
CA HIS A 129 -25.53 -44.73 -25.80
C HIS A 129 -26.33 -43.99 -26.87
N GLU A 130 -26.49 -44.69 -28.00
CA GLU A 130 -27.54 -44.50 -28.99
C GLU A 130 -28.86 -44.96 -28.40
N HIS A 131 -29.93 -44.32 -28.80
CA HIS A 131 -31.35 -44.69 -28.98
C HIS A 131 -32.23 -43.51 -28.53
N GLY A 132 -33.22 -43.07 -29.25
CA GLY A 132 -34.05 -43.61 -30.33
C GLY A 132 -35.23 -42.66 -30.43
N ASP A 133 -35.73 -42.49 -31.61
CA ASP A 133 -36.87 -41.71 -32.01
C ASP A 133 -38.10 -41.89 -31.12
N HIS A 134 -38.83 -40.82 -30.83
CA HIS A 134 -40.29 -40.82 -30.83
C HIS A 134 -40.93 -39.43 -31.10
N ALA A 135 -41.88 -39.51 -31.95
CA ALA A 135 -42.65 -38.55 -32.70
C ALA A 135 -43.55 -37.60 -31.88
N ASP A 136 -43.82 -36.46 -32.53
CA ASP A 136 -45.01 -35.68 -32.62
C ASP A 136 -46.00 -35.57 -31.45
N HIS A 137 -46.18 -34.35 -30.96
CA HIS A 137 -47.52 -33.85 -30.65
C HIS A 137 -47.57 -32.32 -30.84
N ASP A 138 -48.37 -31.94 -31.90
CA ASP A 138 -49.00 -30.64 -32.07
C ASP A 138 -49.88 -30.30 -30.85
N HIS A 139 -49.87 -29.05 -30.43
CA HIS A 139 -51.07 -28.30 -30.04
C HIS A 139 -50.82 -26.82 -29.81
N ASP A 140 -51.46 -26.06 -30.71
CA ASP A 140 -52.26 -24.84 -30.55
C ASP A 140 -51.73 -23.58 -29.87
N LYS A 141 -51.83 -22.56 -30.73
CA LYS A 141 -51.85 -21.13 -30.58
C LYS A 141 -52.60 -20.61 -29.34
N HIS A 142 -52.00 -19.69 -28.62
CA HIS A 142 -52.68 -18.55 -28.03
C HIS A 142 -51.85 -17.30 -28.14
N ASP A 143 -52.36 -16.35 -28.98
CA ASP A 143 -52.00 -14.94 -28.97
C ASP A 143 -52.38 -14.28 -27.63
N HIS A 144 -51.53 -13.53 -27.02
CA HIS A 144 -51.86 -12.36 -26.21
C HIS A 144 -50.72 -11.35 -26.08
N HIS A 145 -50.89 -10.23 -26.74
CA HIS A 145 -50.63 -8.85 -26.39
C HIS A 145 -49.30 -8.46 -25.70
N ALA A 146 -48.51 -7.75 -26.50
CA ALA A 146 -47.46 -6.81 -26.12
C ALA A 146 -47.92 -5.81 -25.04
N LYS A 147 -47.14 -5.69 -23.95
CA LYS A 147 -46.97 -4.44 -23.24
C LYS A 147 -45.47 -4.26 -23.02
N HIS A 148 -44.94 -3.24 -23.67
CA HIS A 148 -43.63 -2.68 -23.42
C HIS A 148 -43.57 -2.19 -21.97
N HIS A 149 -42.69 -2.77 -21.17
CA HIS A 149 -42.13 -2.13 -20.01
C HIS A 149 -40.68 -1.86 -20.32
N GLU A 150 -40.36 -0.59 -20.50
CA GLU A 150 -39.00 -0.07 -20.45
C GLU A 150 -38.45 -0.39 -19.05
N HIS A 151 -37.56 -1.36 -18.95
CA HIS A 151 -36.69 -1.51 -17.81
C HIS A 151 -35.46 -0.67 -18.06
N GLY A 152 -35.38 0.45 -17.32
CA GLY A 152 -34.17 1.22 -17.24
C GLY A 152 -33.02 0.34 -16.77
N ASP A 153 -31.95 0.34 -17.53
CA ASP A 153 -30.66 -0.24 -17.16
C ASP A 153 -30.15 0.47 -15.91
N HIS A 154 -30.40 -0.13 -14.75
CA HIS A 154 -29.62 0.13 -13.56
C HIS A 154 -28.39 -0.75 -13.66
N ASP A 155 -27.35 -0.21 -14.28
CA ASP A 155 -25.98 -0.68 -14.08
C ASP A 155 -25.65 -0.51 -12.59
N GLU A 156 -26.02 -1.49 -11.78
CA GLU A 156 -25.42 -1.69 -10.48
C GLU A 156 -23.95 -2.07 -10.74
N HIS A 157 -23.09 -1.04 -10.77
CA HIS A 157 -21.66 -1.23 -10.64
C HIS A 157 -21.39 -1.89 -9.30
N CYS A 158 -21.39 -3.22 -9.28
CA CYS A 158 -20.71 -3.98 -8.28
C CYS A 158 -19.24 -3.52 -8.29
N HIS A 159 -18.88 -2.65 -7.36
CA HIS A 159 -17.49 -2.39 -7.04
C HIS A 159 -16.92 -3.67 -6.40
N CYS A 160 -16.59 -4.64 -7.24
CA CYS A 160 -15.73 -5.72 -6.84
C CYS A 160 -14.37 -5.07 -6.57
N HIS A 161 -13.98 -4.96 -5.31
CA HIS A 161 -12.65 -4.58 -4.91
C HIS A 161 -11.72 -5.74 -5.34
N HIS A 162 -11.27 -5.72 -6.60
CA HIS A 162 -10.16 -6.54 -7.01
C HIS A 162 -8.91 -5.90 -6.47
N HIS A 163 -8.23 -6.55 -5.52
CA HIS A 163 -6.82 -6.25 -5.29
C HIS A 163 -6.12 -6.31 -6.65
N GLY A 164 -5.26 -5.32 -6.94
CA GLY A 164 -4.49 -5.32 -8.19
C GLY A 164 -3.68 -6.61 -8.32
N GLU A 165 -3.25 -6.96 -9.52
CA GLU A 165 -2.41 -8.14 -9.80
C GLU A 165 -1.15 -8.21 -8.92
N PHE A 166 -0.69 -7.06 -8.39
CA PHE A 166 0.56 -6.93 -7.64
C PHE A 166 0.34 -6.31 -6.26
N ASP A 167 1.11 -6.79 -5.29
CA ASP A 167 1.21 -6.22 -3.95
C ASP A 167 1.77 -4.78 -4.00
N PRO A 168 1.03 -3.77 -3.51
CA PRO A 168 1.48 -2.38 -3.51
C PRO A 168 2.36 -2.01 -2.30
N HIS A 169 2.49 -2.86 -1.27
CA HIS A 169 3.03 -2.50 0.06
C HIS A 169 4.56 -2.41 0.12
N VAL A 170 5.17 -1.89 -0.94
CA VAL A 170 6.63 -1.75 -1.09
C VAL A 170 7.29 -0.89 0.00
N TRP A 171 6.54 0.01 0.65
CA TRP A 171 7.05 0.84 1.76
C TRP A 171 7.29 0.04 3.06
N MET A 172 6.81 -1.20 3.14
CA MET A 172 7.05 -2.05 4.30
C MET A 172 8.39 -2.78 4.25
N ASP A 173 9.18 -2.63 3.19
CA ASP A 173 10.55 -3.13 3.09
C ASP A 173 11.56 -1.97 3.19
N PRO A 174 12.42 -1.91 4.22
CA PRO A 174 13.41 -0.84 4.39
C PRO A 174 14.38 -0.69 3.22
N VAL A 175 14.66 -1.77 2.49
CA VAL A 175 15.55 -1.72 1.32
C VAL A 175 14.82 -1.12 0.11
N LEU A 176 13.55 -1.48 -0.13
CA LEU A 176 12.72 -0.88 -1.18
C LEU A 176 12.38 0.58 -0.89
N ALA A 177 12.26 0.96 0.38
CA ALA A 177 12.12 2.36 0.79
C ALA A 177 13.25 3.26 0.28
N LYS A 178 14.48 2.73 0.08
CA LYS A 178 15.58 3.49 -0.54
C LYS A 178 15.29 3.86 -2.00
N THR A 179 14.68 2.94 -2.76
CA THR A 179 14.27 3.23 -4.14
C THR A 179 13.19 4.31 -4.17
N GLN A 180 12.19 4.22 -3.27
CA GLN A 180 11.17 5.26 -3.15
C GLN A 180 11.78 6.61 -2.77
N ALA A 181 12.69 6.63 -1.80
CA ALA A 181 13.43 7.83 -1.40
C ALA A 181 14.24 8.43 -2.57
N GLN A 182 14.88 7.60 -3.40
CA GLN A 182 15.61 8.06 -4.59
C GLN A 182 14.67 8.70 -5.62
N ASN A 183 13.49 8.12 -5.85
CA ASN A 183 12.50 8.70 -6.76
C ASN A 183 11.97 10.05 -6.25
N ILE A 184 11.76 10.17 -4.95
CA ILE A 184 11.40 11.43 -4.29
C ILE A 184 12.52 12.46 -4.45
N LEU A 185 13.77 12.10 -4.15
CA LEU A 185 14.93 12.97 -4.31
C LEU A 185 15.04 13.52 -5.74
N ASN A 186 14.93 12.65 -6.74
CA ASN A 186 15.04 13.04 -8.14
C ASN A 186 13.97 14.07 -8.52
N ALA A 187 12.73 13.86 -8.10
CA ALA A 187 11.61 14.75 -8.36
C ALA A 187 11.77 16.11 -7.66
N LEU A 188 12.22 16.10 -6.40
CA LEU A 188 12.50 17.34 -5.65
C LEU A 188 13.64 18.14 -6.27
N LYS A 189 14.74 17.50 -6.67
CA LYS A 189 15.87 18.17 -7.32
C LYS A 189 15.50 18.78 -8.67
N GLU A 190 14.67 18.10 -9.45
CA GLU A 190 14.17 18.63 -10.72
C GLU A 190 13.30 19.87 -10.51
N LYS A 191 12.44 19.85 -9.50
CA LYS A 191 11.50 20.94 -9.23
C LYS A 191 12.14 22.11 -8.47
N TYR A 192 13.06 21.81 -7.56
CA TYR A 192 13.71 22.77 -6.66
C TYR A 192 15.24 22.67 -6.76
N PRO A 193 15.85 22.99 -7.92
CA PRO A 193 17.28 22.78 -8.17
C PRO A 193 18.20 23.63 -7.26
N ALA A 194 17.70 24.74 -6.72
CA ALA A 194 18.45 25.56 -5.77
C ALA A 194 18.73 24.85 -4.43
N ASP A 195 17.86 23.90 -4.05
CA ASP A 195 17.95 23.14 -2.81
C ASP A 195 18.58 21.74 -2.99
N ALA A 196 19.04 21.41 -4.21
CA ALA A 196 19.50 20.07 -4.57
C ALA A 196 20.59 19.53 -3.64
N ALA A 197 21.56 20.34 -3.25
CA ALA A 197 22.64 19.93 -2.34
C ALA A 197 22.12 19.56 -0.95
N LYS A 198 21.13 20.30 -0.43
CA LYS A 198 20.47 20.01 0.84
C LYS A 198 19.69 18.69 0.77
N PHE A 199 18.98 18.45 -0.33
CA PHE A 199 18.24 17.20 -0.53
C PHE A 199 19.19 16.01 -0.64
N ASP A 200 20.33 16.14 -1.32
CA ASP A 200 21.34 15.09 -1.40
C ASP A 200 21.93 14.76 -0.01
N GLU A 201 22.24 15.77 0.82
CA GLU A 201 22.72 15.56 2.18
C GLU A 201 21.67 14.84 3.06
N ASN A 202 20.42 15.30 3.01
CA ASN A 202 19.32 14.70 3.78
C ASN A 202 19.04 13.26 3.32
N PHE A 203 19.04 13.03 2.01
CA PHE A 203 18.87 11.68 1.45
C PHE A 203 19.96 10.73 1.93
N ALA A 204 21.23 11.17 1.93
CA ALA A 204 22.33 10.34 2.42
C ALA A 204 22.16 9.95 3.91
N LYS A 205 21.64 10.87 4.74
CA LYS A 205 21.30 10.59 6.15
C LYS A 205 20.16 9.58 6.24
N PHE A 206 19.11 9.78 5.44
CA PHE A 206 17.94 8.88 5.45
C PHE A 206 18.29 7.46 4.97
N VAL A 207 19.13 7.33 3.92
CA VAL A 207 19.62 6.01 3.48
C VAL A 207 20.34 5.28 4.61
N LYS A 208 21.16 6.00 5.39
CA LYS A 208 21.84 5.41 6.56
C LYS A 208 20.85 4.93 7.62
N GLU A 209 19.80 5.71 7.92
CA GLU A 209 18.73 5.28 8.85
C GLU A 209 18.01 4.02 8.35
N LEU A 210 17.78 3.91 7.03
CA LEU A 210 17.19 2.73 6.39
C LEU A 210 18.13 1.51 6.46
N ASP A 211 19.45 1.72 6.30
CA ASP A 211 20.45 0.65 6.50
C ASP A 211 20.48 0.16 7.95
N GLU A 212 20.38 1.06 8.92
CA GLU A 212 20.31 0.73 10.34
C GLU A 212 19.02 -0.04 10.69
N LEU A 213 17.89 0.32 10.05
CA LEU A 213 16.62 -0.41 10.24
C LEU A 213 16.66 -1.82 9.62
N ASP A 214 17.25 -1.98 8.43
CA ASP A 214 17.47 -3.29 7.80
C ASP A 214 18.39 -4.17 8.66
N ALA A 215 19.48 -3.62 9.18
CA ALA A 215 20.38 -4.34 10.09
C ALA A 215 19.67 -4.76 11.38
N TYR A 216 18.84 -3.89 11.95
CA TYR A 216 18.02 -4.19 13.12
C TYR A 216 17.06 -5.36 12.87
N ALA A 217 16.37 -5.34 11.73
CA ALA A 217 15.46 -6.42 11.35
C ALA A 217 16.21 -7.75 11.17
N LYS A 218 17.37 -7.75 10.51
CA LYS A 218 18.22 -8.93 10.35
C LYS A 218 18.69 -9.51 11.68
N GLU A 219 19.08 -8.65 12.63
CA GLU A 219 19.48 -9.07 13.99
C GLU A 219 18.30 -9.75 14.72
N LYS A 220 17.13 -9.15 14.68
CA LYS A 220 15.95 -9.62 15.42
C LYS A 220 15.33 -10.89 14.83
N LEU A 221 15.30 -10.98 13.50
CA LEU A 221 14.55 -12.00 12.76
C LEU A 221 15.42 -13.12 12.19
N GLY A 222 16.75 -12.93 12.13
CA GLY A 222 17.64 -13.89 11.46
C GLY A 222 17.58 -15.31 12.03
N ALA A 223 17.39 -15.47 13.34
CA ALA A 223 17.21 -16.77 13.99
C ALA A 223 15.80 -17.38 13.78
N LEU A 224 14.86 -16.63 13.19
CA LEU A 224 13.47 -17.01 12.97
C LEU A 224 13.17 -17.31 11.49
N SER A 225 14.22 -17.43 10.68
CA SER A 225 14.14 -17.74 9.25
C SER A 225 13.25 -18.96 8.98
N GLY A 226 12.32 -18.86 8.03
CA GLY A 226 11.30 -19.86 7.74
C GLY A 226 10.09 -19.83 8.69
N GLY A 227 10.08 -18.90 9.66
CA GLY A 227 8.94 -18.71 10.55
C GLY A 227 7.74 -18.09 9.85
N LYS A 228 6.54 -18.45 10.33
CA LYS A 228 5.26 -17.98 9.80
C LYS A 228 4.56 -17.06 10.78
N PHE A 229 3.84 -16.07 10.26
CA PHE A 229 2.95 -15.22 11.04
C PHE A 229 1.63 -15.00 10.33
N LEU A 230 0.56 -14.76 11.07
CA LEU A 230 -0.76 -14.53 10.53
C LEU A 230 -1.12 -13.04 10.65
N ILE A 231 -1.53 -12.44 9.56
CA ILE A 231 -1.99 -11.05 9.49
C ILE A 231 -3.40 -11.01 8.88
N TYR A 232 -4.23 -10.03 9.28
CA TYR A 232 -5.56 -9.89 8.70
C TYR A 232 -5.50 -9.51 7.23
N HIS A 233 -4.93 -8.37 6.90
CA HIS A 233 -4.72 -7.85 5.54
C HIS A 233 -3.27 -8.05 5.12
N PRO A 234 -2.99 -8.72 3.98
CA PRO A 234 -1.63 -9.00 3.54
C PRO A 234 -0.91 -7.70 3.14
N ALA A 235 -0.05 -7.22 4.01
CA ALA A 235 0.66 -5.97 3.80
C ALA A 235 2.16 -6.06 4.10
N LEU A 236 2.63 -7.21 4.54
CA LEU A 236 4.04 -7.43 4.91
C LEU A 236 4.74 -8.41 3.96
N GLY A 237 4.19 -8.66 2.76
CA GLY A 237 4.73 -9.63 1.81
C GLY A 237 6.19 -9.35 1.42
N TYR A 238 6.53 -8.10 1.04
CA TYR A 238 7.93 -7.71 0.75
C TYR A 238 8.83 -7.84 1.97
N PHE A 239 8.34 -7.48 3.15
CA PHE A 239 9.06 -7.62 4.41
C PHE A 239 9.32 -9.10 4.73
N ALA A 240 8.31 -9.94 4.65
CA ALA A 240 8.41 -11.38 4.89
C ALA A 240 9.42 -12.02 3.93
N HIS A 241 9.32 -11.74 2.63
CA HIS A 241 10.27 -12.20 1.62
C HIS A 241 11.71 -11.74 1.94
N ARG A 242 11.92 -10.47 2.33
CA ARG A 242 13.23 -9.91 2.65
C ARG A 242 13.94 -10.65 3.77
N TYR A 243 13.20 -11.03 4.80
CA TYR A 243 13.78 -11.66 6.02
C TYR A 243 13.53 -13.17 6.10
N ASN A 244 13.15 -13.79 4.96
CA ASN A 244 12.86 -15.22 4.85
C ASN A 244 11.84 -15.70 5.88
N LEU A 245 10.72 -14.98 5.98
CA LEU A 245 9.53 -15.31 6.74
C LEU A 245 8.39 -15.61 5.78
N GLU A 246 7.31 -16.21 6.28
CA GLU A 246 6.09 -16.48 5.53
C GLU A 246 4.91 -15.72 6.14
N GLU A 247 4.28 -14.86 5.33
CA GLU A 247 3.06 -14.16 5.67
C GLU A 247 1.85 -15.01 5.30
N LEU A 248 1.00 -15.32 6.28
CA LEU A 248 -0.30 -15.93 6.07
C LEU A 248 -1.38 -14.86 6.25
N SER A 249 -2.33 -14.75 5.31
CA SER A 249 -3.40 -13.75 5.40
C SER A 249 -4.71 -14.35 5.87
N VAL A 250 -5.49 -13.56 6.66
CA VAL A 250 -6.86 -13.91 7.03
C VAL A 250 -7.84 -13.51 5.93
N GLU A 251 -7.59 -12.36 5.31
CA GLU A 251 -8.37 -11.81 4.21
C GLU A 251 -8.05 -12.59 2.93
N ILE A 252 -9.10 -12.95 2.18
CA ILE A 252 -8.98 -13.68 0.91
C ILE A 252 -9.52 -12.77 -0.18
N GLU A 253 -8.73 -12.47 -1.20
CA GLU A 253 -9.07 -11.55 -2.30
C GLU A 253 -9.66 -10.21 -1.80
N GLY A 254 -9.14 -9.67 -0.69
CA GLY A 254 -9.64 -8.41 -0.12
C GLY A 254 -10.99 -8.52 0.59
N LYS A 255 -11.47 -9.73 0.90
CA LYS A 255 -12.77 -9.97 1.55
C LYS A 255 -12.59 -10.73 2.86
N GLU A 256 -13.57 -10.55 3.76
CA GLU A 256 -13.66 -11.42 4.94
C GLU A 256 -13.84 -12.89 4.50
N PRO A 257 -13.14 -13.85 5.16
CA PRO A 257 -13.22 -15.25 4.81
C PRO A 257 -14.64 -15.79 5.02
N LYS A 258 -15.09 -16.66 4.13
CA LYS A 258 -16.32 -17.42 4.28
C LYS A 258 -16.18 -18.45 5.42
N PRO A 259 -17.28 -19.01 5.96
CA PRO A 259 -17.22 -19.97 7.08
C PRO A 259 -16.31 -21.17 6.86
N ALA A 260 -16.21 -21.71 5.64
CA ALA A 260 -15.32 -22.82 5.31
C ALA A 260 -13.84 -22.39 5.34
N GLU A 261 -13.53 -21.28 4.69
CA GLU A 261 -12.19 -20.67 4.66
C GLU A 261 -11.71 -20.26 6.06
N LEU A 262 -12.62 -19.69 6.88
CA LEU A 262 -12.33 -19.35 8.27
C LEU A 262 -11.97 -20.59 9.10
N LYS A 263 -12.66 -21.72 8.86
CA LYS A 263 -12.34 -22.99 9.52
C LYS A 263 -10.94 -23.47 9.12
N GLU A 264 -10.61 -23.44 7.85
CA GLU A 264 -9.29 -23.80 7.34
C GLU A 264 -8.17 -22.94 7.92
N LEU A 265 -8.37 -21.62 7.98
CA LEU A 265 -7.45 -20.70 8.65
C LEU A 265 -7.25 -21.01 10.14
N ILE A 266 -8.31 -21.45 10.85
CA ILE A 266 -8.22 -21.88 12.25
C ILE A 266 -7.37 -23.16 12.35
N ASP A 267 -7.61 -24.13 11.47
CA ASP A 267 -6.88 -25.39 11.45
C ASP A 267 -5.39 -25.14 11.12
N THR A 268 -5.09 -24.35 10.09
CA THR A 268 -3.71 -23.90 9.74
C THR A 268 -3.04 -23.18 10.89
N ALA A 269 -3.73 -22.24 11.55
CA ALA A 269 -3.15 -21.51 12.68
C ALA A 269 -2.81 -22.43 13.87
N LYS A 270 -3.56 -23.51 14.07
CA LYS A 270 -3.25 -24.55 15.08
C LYS A 270 -2.07 -25.41 14.69
N GLU A 271 -2.02 -25.87 13.43
CA GLU A 271 -0.95 -26.71 12.89
C GLU A 271 0.41 -25.96 12.92
N GLU A 272 0.41 -24.72 12.48
CA GLU A 272 1.58 -23.85 12.47
C GLU A 272 1.88 -23.23 13.83
N LYS A 273 1.07 -23.51 14.86
CA LYS A 273 1.22 -23.01 16.22
C LYS A 273 1.31 -21.49 16.32
N ILE A 274 0.52 -20.81 15.49
CA ILE A 274 0.46 -19.34 15.46
C ILE A 274 0.03 -18.80 16.82
N LYS A 275 0.88 -18.00 17.45
CA LYS A 275 0.62 -17.40 18.78
C LYS A 275 0.07 -15.98 18.70
N THR A 276 0.18 -15.33 17.55
CA THR A 276 -0.22 -13.94 17.37
C THR A 276 -0.84 -13.73 15.98
N ILE A 277 -1.95 -13.00 15.95
CA ILE A 277 -2.60 -12.54 14.73
C ILE A 277 -2.45 -11.03 14.66
N PHE A 278 -1.82 -10.53 13.60
CA PHE A 278 -1.63 -9.11 13.39
C PHE A 278 -2.82 -8.49 12.66
N ILE A 279 -3.21 -7.27 13.05
CA ILE A 279 -4.26 -6.50 12.40
C ILE A 279 -3.73 -5.10 12.14
N ALA A 280 -3.75 -4.68 10.89
CA ALA A 280 -3.42 -3.32 10.54
C ALA A 280 -4.49 -2.34 11.04
N LYS A 281 -4.07 -1.17 11.54
CA LYS A 281 -4.94 -0.09 11.98
C LYS A 281 -5.88 0.32 10.82
N GLY A 282 -7.16 0.50 11.11
CA GLY A 282 -8.17 0.82 10.09
C GLY A 282 -8.86 -0.38 9.44
N PHE A 283 -8.41 -1.61 9.74
CA PHE A 283 -9.01 -2.85 9.19
C PHE A 283 -9.98 -3.53 10.16
N PRO A 284 -10.92 -4.35 9.65
CA PRO A 284 -11.86 -5.12 10.47
C PRO A 284 -11.13 -6.11 11.39
N THR A 285 -11.73 -6.42 12.53
CA THR A 285 -11.10 -7.27 13.55
C THR A 285 -11.85 -8.56 13.83
N LYS A 286 -13.06 -8.73 13.27
CA LYS A 286 -13.99 -9.80 13.66
C LYS A 286 -13.47 -11.20 13.34
N ALA A 287 -13.02 -11.45 12.12
CA ALA A 287 -12.49 -12.76 11.72
C ALA A 287 -11.23 -13.10 12.53
N ALA A 288 -10.28 -12.16 12.66
CA ALA A 288 -9.06 -12.36 13.47
C ALA A 288 -9.38 -12.66 14.94
N GLN A 289 -10.37 -11.98 15.54
CA GLN A 289 -10.83 -12.28 16.90
C GLN A 289 -11.44 -13.68 17.03
N THR A 290 -12.16 -14.14 16.00
CA THR A 290 -12.71 -15.50 15.97
C THR A 290 -11.60 -16.54 15.92
N ILE A 291 -10.62 -16.37 15.05
CA ILE A 291 -9.45 -17.26 14.97
C ILE A 291 -8.71 -17.26 16.30
N ALA A 292 -8.44 -16.09 16.87
CA ALA A 292 -7.75 -15.95 18.16
C ALA A 292 -8.46 -16.70 19.29
N LYS A 293 -9.79 -16.62 19.36
CA LYS A 293 -10.60 -17.34 20.35
C LYS A 293 -10.50 -18.86 20.21
N GLU A 294 -10.48 -19.37 18.99
CA GLU A 294 -10.45 -20.82 18.71
C GLU A 294 -9.03 -21.42 18.80
N THR A 295 -8.00 -20.60 18.68
CA THR A 295 -6.59 -21.03 18.70
C THR A 295 -5.86 -20.69 20.00
N GLY A 296 -6.40 -19.74 20.78
CA GLY A 296 -5.72 -19.16 21.94
C GLY A 296 -4.64 -18.13 21.57
N ALA A 297 -4.55 -17.71 20.30
CA ALA A 297 -3.60 -16.71 19.87
C ALA A 297 -3.95 -15.30 20.40
N ASN A 298 -2.94 -14.45 20.51
CA ASN A 298 -3.14 -13.04 20.83
C ASN A 298 -3.46 -12.23 19.56
N VAL A 299 -4.20 -11.13 19.71
CA VAL A 299 -4.40 -10.16 18.63
C VAL A 299 -3.57 -8.93 18.90
N VAL A 300 -2.70 -8.57 17.97
CA VAL A 300 -1.81 -7.42 18.05
C VAL A 300 -2.14 -6.45 16.91
N LYS A 301 -2.36 -5.18 17.26
CA LYS A 301 -2.55 -4.12 16.25
C LYS A 301 -1.20 -3.55 15.84
N ILE A 302 -1.01 -3.41 14.53
CA ILE A 302 0.16 -2.77 13.92
C ILE A 302 -0.29 -1.58 13.07
N ASP A 303 0.59 -0.61 12.85
CA ASP A 303 0.30 0.57 12.04
C ASP A 303 1.19 0.60 10.80
N ILE A 304 0.68 0.05 9.68
CA ILE A 304 1.38 0.00 8.39
C ILE A 304 1.38 1.33 7.63
N LEU A 305 0.56 2.29 8.09
CA LEU A 305 0.42 3.63 7.50
C LEU A 305 0.82 4.75 8.47
N SER A 306 1.68 4.45 9.42
CA SER A 306 2.12 5.41 10.44
C SER A 306 2.84 6.62 9.85
N GLU A 307 2.52 7.82 10.36
CA GLU A 307 3.30 9.03 10.12
C GLU A 307 4.72 8.94 10.72
N GLN A 308 4.88 8.15 11.80
CA GLN A 308 6.18 7.80 12.39
C GLN A 308 6.64 6.42 11.86
N TRP A 309 6.86 6.36 10.55
CA TRP A 309 7.08 5.10 9.85
C TRP A 309 8.24 4.27 10.41
N ASP A 310 9.39 4.89 10.68
CA ASP A 310 10.59 4.22 11.22
C ASP A 310 10.36 3.58 12.60
N LYS A 311 9.63 4.28 13.45
CA LYS A 311 9.24 3.77 14.76
C LYS A 311 8.26 2.61 14.64
N SER A 312 7.24 2.76 13.79
CA SER A 312 6.26 1.70 13.55
C SER A 312 6.91 0.45 12.97
N MET A 313 7.86 0.58 12.05
CA MET A 313 8.61 -0.55 11.52
C MET A 313 9.39 -1.30 12.60
N ARG A 314 10.05 -0.59 13.54
CA ARG A 314 10.73 -1.22 14.67
C ARG A 314 9.76 -1.97 15.59
N GLU A 315 8.61 -1.37 15.90
CA GLU A 315 7.54 -2.00 16.69
C GLU A 315 7.02 -3.28 16.00
N ILE A 316 6.79 -3.25 14.68
CA ILE A 316 6.38 -4.41 13.88
C ILE A 316 7.45 -5.51 13.94
N ILE A 317 8.71 -5.17 13.74
CA ILE A 317 9.84 -6.11 13.83
C ILE A 317 9.88 -6.80 15.20
N ASP A 318 9.76 -6.03 16.28
CA ASP A 318 9.79 -6.56 17.64
C ASP A 318 8.59 -7.46 17.94
N GLU A 319 7.38 -7.09 17.52
CA GLU A 319 6.19 -7.90 17.73
C GLU A 319 6.20 -9.20 16.89
N ILE A 320 6.71 -9.16 15.66
CA ILE A 320 6.92 -10.39 14.86
C ILE A 320 7.96 -11.29 15.54
N ALA A 321 9.10 -10.74 15.96
CA ALA A 321 10.13 -11.51 16.66
C ALA A 321 9.63 -12.14 17.97
N LYS A 322 8.73 -11.47 18.67
CA LYS A 322 8.11 -11.96 19.90
C LYS A 322 7.06 -13.04 19.62
N SER A 323 6.29 -12.91 18.55
CA SER A 323 5.23 -13.86 18.20
C SER A 323 5.73 -15.26 17.85
N MET A 324 6.98 -15.38 17.41
CA MET A 324 7.60 -16.62 16.98
C MET A 324 8.45 -17.30 18.07
N LYS A 325 8.57 -16.70 19.26
CA LYS A 325 9.24 -17.29 20.44
C LYS A 325 8.23 -18.00 21.33
#